data_4fce8327c48f1089cf8a2d249cfaa801
#
_entry.id   4fce8327c48f1089cf8a2d249cfaa801
#
_cell.length_a   1.000
_cell.length_b   1.000
_cell.length_c   1.000
_cell.angle_alpha   90.00
_cell.angle_beta   90.00
_cell.angle_gamma   90.00
#
_symmetry.space_group_name_H-M   'P 1'
#
loop_
_entity.id
_entity.type
_entity.pdbx_description
1 polymer ?
#
loop_
_entity_poly.entity_id
_entity_poly.type
_entity_poly.pdbx_seq_one_letter_code
_entity_poly.pdbx_strand_id
1 'polypeptide(L)'
;MTQTDTFDRSCAHWSEAGRAEMDRFYEIATVDYRHLAEARDWAVWLAAHQKAVGDRSLRLLDVACGSGKFPVALQNHGGIAAAALPDIDYALLDPSEFSIREAKAALAPPFQPGAEYQTTVQDLDAPANSFDIAWATHALYAVPPTALKAGLARLLDVVSGEIFIAHAYADAHYLSFQRLFLAAFDRTDETLYTPAEAVIDELKALGAEVEVNDIAYENGAALDQRDAVEGYLQRCVFDETVSLETMEAAPVLTAYLEACRANGAWRFAQRVALITAKL
;
A
#
# COMPACT_ATOMS: atom_id res chain seq x y z
N MET A 1 25.55 -3.45 16.80
CA MET A 1 24.59 -2.61 16.09
C MET A 1 23.23 -3.26 16.28
N THR A 2 22.27 -2.59 16.87
CA THR A 2 20.88 -3.08 16.94
C THR A 2 20.37 -3.17 15.52
N GLN A 3 19.96 -4.38 15.13
CA GLN A 3 19.38 -4.64 13.81
C GLN A 3 18.07 -3.85 13.71
N THR A 4 17.99 -2.95 12.73
CA THR A 4 16.77 -2.19 12.47
C THR A 4 15.82 -3.11 11.72
N ASP A 5 14.64 -3.37 12.27
CA ASP A 5 13.62 -4.21 11.64
C ASP A 5 13.11 -3.56 10.34
N THR A 6 12.58 -4.35 9.42
CA THR A 6 11.96 -3.91 8.16
C THR A 6 10.88 -2.85 8.40
N PHE A 7 10.10 -3.01 9.48
CA PHE A 7 9.09 -2.02 9.89
C PHE A 7 9.72 -0.67 10.26
N ASP A 8 10.77 -0.65 11.08
CA ASP A 8 11.45 0.58 11.49
C ASP A 8 12.04 1.31 10.28
N ARG A 9 12.63 0.57 9.33
CA ARG A 9 13.14 1.15 8.08
C ARG A 9 12.02 1.72 7.23
N SER A 10 10.91 1.02 7.09
CA SER A 10 9.72 1.53 6.41
C SER A 10 9.28 2.87 7.00
N CYS A 11 9.12 2.95 8.32
CA CYS A 11 8.74 4.20 8.99
C CYS A 11 9.75 5.34 8.77
N ALA A 12 11.06 5.03 8.79
CA ALA A 12 12.11 6.03 8.54
C ALA A 12 12.05 6.59 7.11
N HIS A 13 11.75 5.76 6.13
CA HIS A 13 11.61 6.17 4.73
C HIS A 13 10.34 7.01 4.47
N TRP A 14 9.27 6.81 5.24
CA TRP A 14 8.05 7.64 5.16
C TRP A 14 8.15 8.85 6.09
N SER A 15 9.17 9.70 5.87
CA SER A 15 9.46 10.89 6.66
C SER A 15 9.80 12.08 5.77
N GLU A 16 9.82 13.27 6.35
CA GLU A 16 10.25 14.48 5.62
C GLU A 16 11.68 14.35 5.08
N ALA A 17 12.58 13.69 5.82
CA ALA A 17 13.94 13.45 5.36
C ALA A 17 14.01 12.52 4.14
N GLY A 18 13.08 11.56 4.01
CA GLY A 18 12.96 10.64 2.88
C GLY A 18 12.11 11.15 1.70
N ARG A 19 11.75 12.46 1.65
CA ARG A 19 10.88 13.02 0.61
C ARG A 19 11.43 12.82 -0.81
N ALA A 20 12.73 13.10 -1.01
CA ALA A 20 13.34 12.99 -2.33
C ALA A 20 13.34 11.54 -2.86
N GLU A 21 13.57 10.58 -1.97
CA GLU A 21 13.51 9.13 -2.28
C GLU A 21 12.07 8.70 -2.55
N MET A 22 11.12 9.21 -1.81
CA MET A 22 9.69 8.97 -2.04
C MET A 22 9.25 9.50 -3.41
N ASP A 23 9.67 10.70 -3.79
CA ASP A 23 9.34 11.28 -5.09
C ASP A 23 9.92 10.44 -6.24
N ARG A 24 11.17 10.01 -6.13
CA ARG A 24 11.79 9.10 -7.12
C ARG A 24 11.08 7.74 -7.24
N PHE A 25 10.66 7.18 -6.11
CA PHE A 25 9.86 5.95 -6.13
C PHE A 25 8.56 6.13 -6.91
N TYR A 26 7.86 7.22 -6.68
CA TYR A 26 6.57 7.48 -7.32
C TYR A 26 6.68 7.88 -8.79
N GLU A 27 7.85 8.18 -9.34
CA GLU A 27 8.03 8.29 -10.79
C GLU A 27 7.62 7.01 -11.54
N ILE A 28 7.82 5.85 -10.90
CA ILE A 28 7.47 4.53 -11.44
C ILE A 28 6.22 3.97 -10.77
N ALA A 29 6.13 4.02 -9.42
CA ALA A 29 5.09 3.36 -8.64
C ALA A 29 3.71 4.04 -8.66
N THR A 30 3.58 5.28 -9.17
CA THR A 30 2.27 5.95 -9.28
C THR A 30 1.28 5.14 -10.15
N VAL A 31 1.78 4.32 -11.06
CA VAL A 31 0.99 3.42 -11.91
C VAL A 31 0.19 2.41 -11.09
N ASP A 32 0.68 1.97 -9.94
CA ASP A 32 -0.02 1.04 -9.03
C ASP A 32 -1.40 1.59 -8.65
N TYR A 33 -1.44 2.83 -8.20
CA TYR A 33 -2.68 3.46 -7.75
C TYR A 33 -3.65 3.76 -8.90
N ARG A 34 -3.13 4.02 -10.10
CA ARG A 34 -3.97 4.13 -11.29
C ARG A 34 -4.70 2.82 -11.56
N HIS A 35 -4.00 1.69 -11.58
CA HIS A 35 -4.60 0.38 -11.79
C HIS A 35 -5.63 0.03 -10.71
N LEU A 36 -5.37 0.40 -9.44
CA LEU A 36 -6.35 0.25 -8.38
C LEU A 36 -7.60 1.12 -8.61
N ALA A 37 -7.42 2.37 -9.03
CA ALA A 37 -8.52 3.28 -9.31
C ALA A 37 -9.38 2.83 -10.51
N GLU A 38 -8.78 2.15 -11.49
CA GLU A 38 -9.46 1.61 -12.67
C GLU A 38 -10.07 0.20 -12.44
N ALA A 39 -9.73 -0.48 -11.34
CA ALA A 39 -10.09 -1.87 -11.09
C ALA A 39 -11.57 -2.10 -10.69
N ARG A 40 -12.29 -1.05 -10.32
CA ARG A 40 -13.66 -1.10 -9.81
C ARG A 40 -14.39 0.21 -10.13
N ASP A 41 -15.70 0.19 -10.21
CA ASP A 41 -16.51 1.41 -10.18
C ASP A 41 -16.61 1.93 -8.74
N TRP A 42 -15.64 2.75 -8.35
CA TRP A 42 -15.52 3.30 -7.00
C TRP A 42 -16.65 4.25 -6.64
N ALA A 43 -17.20 4.98 -7.63
CA ALA A 43 -18.33 5.88 -7.40
C ALA A 43 -19.58 5.10 -7.02
N VAL A 44 -19.85 4.00 -7.73
CA VAL A 44 -20.97 3.09 -7.41
C VAL A 44 -20.74 2.42 -6.05
N TRP A 45 -19.51 1.96 -5.76
CA TRP A 45 -19.18 1.32 -4.50
C TRP A 45 -19.38 2.26 -3.31
N LEU A 46 -18.85 3.48 -3.36
CA LEU A 46 -19.03 4.49 -2.31
C LEU A 46 -20.49 4.90 -2.16
N ALA A 47 -21.22 5.09 -3.27
CA ALA A 47 -22.66 5.42 -3.24
C ALA A 47 -23.50 4.31 -2.58
N ALA A 48 -23.13 3.03 -2.78
CA ALA A 48 -23.82 1.91 -2.15
C ALA A 48 -23.62 1.93 -0.63
N HIS A 49 -22.39 2.17 -0.15
CA HIS A 49 -22.10 2.31 1.27
C HIS A 49 -22.74 3.55 1.88
N GLN A 50 -22.72 4.70 1.18
CA GLN A 50 -23.44 5.90 1.61
C GLN A 50 -24.94 5.65 1.77
N LYS A 51 -25.56 4.93 0.84
CA LYS A 51 -26.97 4.56 0.93
C LYS A 51 -27.27 3.67 2.16
N ALA A 52 -26.36 2.78 2.50
CA ALA A 52 -26.51 1.89 3.66
C ALA A 52 -26.47 2.65 5.00
N VAL A 53 -25.72 3.76 5.09
CA VAL A 53 -25.64 4.58 6.31
C VAL A 53 -26.69 5.69 6.37
N GLY A 54 -27.44 5.93 5.29
CA GLY A 54 -28.52 6.93 5.22
C GLY A 54 -28.02 8.36 5.11
N ASP A 55 -28.62 9.29 5.86
CA ASP A 55 -28.43 10.74 5.72
C ASP A 55 -27.12 11.25 6.36
N ARG A 56 -26.45 10.48 7.21
CA ARG A 56 -25.16 10.89 7.76
C ARG A 56 -24.01 10.67 6.77
N SER A 57 -22.91 11.39 6.94
CA SER A 57 -21.70 11.15 6.17
C SER A 57 -21.15 9.73 6.39
N LEU A 58 -20.70 9.11 5.31
CA LEU A 58 -19.96 7.85 5.33
C LEU A 58 -18.63 8.07 6.04
N ARG A 59 -18.30 7.23 7.03
CA ARG A 59 -17.04 7.29 7.78
C ARG A 59 -16.07 6.29 7.20
N LEU A 60 -14.97 6.77 6.66
CA LEU A 60 -13.96 5.96 5.99
C LEU A 60 -12.64 6.06 6.74
N LEU A 61 -11.97 4.93 6.96
CA LEU A 61 -10.61 4.85 7.50
C LEU A 61 -9.62 4.48 6.38
N ASP A 62 -8.63 5.35 6.15
CA ASP A 62 -7.48 5.07 5.27
C ASP A 62 -6.30 4.55 6.11
N VAL A 63 -5.98 3.27 5.95
CA VAL A 63 -4.99 2.55 6.75
C VAL A 63 -3.63 2.61 6.08
N ALA A 64 -2.64 3.12 6.80
CA ALA A 64 -1.33 3.49 6.29
C ALA A 64 -1.47 4.38 5.05
N CYS A 65 -2.11 5.54 5.27
CA CYS A 65 -2.54 6.47 4.21
C CYS A 65 -1.39 7.02 3.36
N GLY A 66 -0.15 6.89 3.81
CA GLY A 66 1.04 7.37 3.11
C GLY A 66 0.88 8.84 2.72
N SER A 67 1.20 9.18 1.47
CA SER A 67 1.04 10.54 0.93
C SER A 67 -0.26 10.76 0.16
N GLY A 68 -1.31 9.98 0.40
CA GLY A 68 -2.63 10.17 -0.21
C GLY A 68 -2.70 9.83 -1.71
N LYS A 69 -1.85 8.92 -2.19
CA LYS A 69 -1.80 8.57 -3.62
C LYS A 69 -3.08 7.90 -4.11
N PHE A 70 -3.71 7.07 -3.27
CA PHE A 70 -4.94 6.38 -3.67
C PHE A 70 -6.14 7.32 -3.82
N PRO A 71 -6.51 8.19 -2.86
CA PRO A 71 -7.59 9.16 -3.09
C PRO A 71 -7.32 10.09 -4.28
N VAL A 72 -6.07 10.49 -4.54
CA VAL A 72 -5.71 11.26 -5.74
C VAL A 72 -5.94 10.44 -7.01
N ALA A 73 -5.57 9.17 -7.03
CA ALA A 73 -5.80 8.30 -8.18
C ALA A 73 -7.31 8.08 -8.43
N LEU A 74 -8.12 7.96 -7.39
CA LEU A 74 -9.57 7.88 -7.50
C LEU A 74 -10.17 9.14 -8.14
N GLN A 75 -9.66 10.33 -7.79
CA GLN A 75 -10.06 11.58 -8.43
C GLN A 75 -9.74 11.60 -9.92
N ASN A 76 -8.55 11.13 -10.28
CA ASN A 76 -8.04 11.23 -11.64
C ASN A 76 -8.54 10.10 -12.56
N HIS A 77 -8.77 8.91 -12.03
CA HIS A 77 -9.00 7.69 -12.81
C HIS A 77 -10.20 6.87 -12.34
N GLY A 78 -10.65 7.04 -11.07
CA GLY A 78 -11.74 6.26 -10.46
C GLY A 78 -13.13 6.85 -10.66
N GLY A 79 -13.28 7.92 -11.45
CA GLY A 79 -14.58 8.55 -11.72
C GLY A 79 -15.17 9.38 -10.57
N ILE A 80 -14.46 9.51 -9.44
CA ILE A 80 -14.96 10.16 -8.22
C ILE A 80 -15.22 11.66 -8.44
N ALA A 81 -14.34 12.35 -9.18
CA ALA A 81 -14.48 13.79 -9.44
C ALA A 81 -15.77 14.15 -10.20
N ALA A 82 -16.29 13.24 -11.03
CA ALA A 82 -17.53 13.43 -11.80
C ALA A 82 -18.78 12.92 -11.06
N ALA A 83 -18.60 12.16 -9.97
CA ALA A 83 -19.70 11.58 -9.21
C ALA A 83 -20.26 12.60 -8.20
N ALA A 84 -21.58 12.76 -8.16
CA ALA A 84 -22.24 13.59 -7.16
C ALA A 84 -22.38 12.85 -5.81
N LEU A 85 -21.24 12.51 -5.20
CA LEU A 85 -21.20 11.85 -3.89
C LEU A 85 -21.33 12.90 -2.78
N PRO A 86 -22.07 12.59 -1.70
CA PRO A 86 -22.03 13.37 -0.48
C PRO A 86 -20.62 13.39 0.14
N ASP A 87 -20.36 14.35 1.03
CA ASP A 87 -19.13 14.42 1.78
C ASP A 87 -18.89 13.15 2.61
N ILE A 88 -17.69 12.63 2.53
CA ILE A 88 -17.21 11.43 3.23
C ILE A 88 -16.26 11.89 4.33
N ASP A 89 -16.53 11.52 5.57
CA ASP A 89 -15.64 11.75 6.72
C ASP A 89 -14.44 10.78 6.59
N TYR A 90 -13.28 11.34 6.23
CA TYR A 90 -12.09 10.60 5.82
C TYR A 90 -11.04 10.63 6.92
N ALA A 91 -10.98 9.57 7.72
CA ALA A 91 -9.99 9.40 8.76
C ALA A 91 -8.66 8.86 8.19
N LEU A 92 -7.55 9.38 8.70
CA LEU A 92 -6.20 9.05 8.28
C LEU A 92 -5.48 8.29 9.39
N LEU A 93 -4.92 7.13 9.07
CA LEU A 93 -4.09 6.34 9.98
C LEU A 93 -2.73 6.06 9.33
N ASP A 94 -1.65 6.50 9.97
CA ASP A 94 -0.27 6.21 9.58
C ASP A 94 0.66 6.42 10.77
N PRO A 95 1.72 5.63 10.99
CA PRO A 95 2.71 5.91 12.03
C PRO A 95 3.47 7.22 11.80
N SER A 96 3.54 7.70 10.56
CA SER A 96 4.26 8.90 10.15
C SER A 96 3.36 10.13 10.15
N GLU A 97 3.68 11.12 11.00
CA GLU A 97 3.05 12.44 10.97
C GLU A 97 3.21 13.11 9.59
N PHE A 98 4.37 12.92 8.95
CA PHE A 98 4.63 13.41 7.60
C PHE A 98 3.62 12.85 6.61
N SER A 99 3.40 11.52 6.62
CA SER A 99 2.43 10.86 5.75
C SER A 99 1.01 11.40 5.96
N ILE A 100 0.55 11.50 7.20
CA ILE A 100 -0.77 12.06 7.53
C ILE A 100 -0.93 13.48 6.98
N ARG A 101 0.07 14.33 7.16
CA ARG A 101 0.05 15.71 6.66
C ARG A 101 -0.03 15.78 5.14
N GLU A 102 0.77 14.97 4.44
CA GLU A 102 0.76 14.90 2.97
C GLU A 102 -0.57 14.34 2.45
N ALA A 103 -1.07 13.25 3.06
CA ALA A 103 -2.36 12.68 2.68
C ALA A 103 -3.50 13.68 2.87
N LYS A 104 -3.55 14.36 4.03
CA LYS A 104 -4.54 15.39 4.32
C LYS A 104 -4.53 16.53 3.30
N ALA A 105 -3.34 16.98 2.90
CA ALA A 105 -3.19 18.03 1.89
C ALA A 105 -3.61 17.60 0.48
N ALA A 106 -3.59 16.30 0.21
CA ALA A 106 -3.97 15.72 -1.08
C ALA A 106 -5.47 15.43 -1.23
N LEU A 107 -6.24 15.47 -0.13
CA LEU A 107 -7.68 15.20 -0.17
C LEU A 107 -8.43 16.28 -0.96
N ALA A 108 -9.41 15.84 -1.74
CA ALA A 108 -10.35 16.68 -2.47
C ALA A 108 -11.78 16.11 -2.34
N PRO A 109 -12.84 16.91 -2.51
CA PRO A 109 -14.19 16.42 -2.43
C PRO A 109 -14.43 15.17 -3.31
N PRO A 110 -15.17 14.17 -2.82
CA PRO A 110 -16.01 14.18 -1.62
C PRO A 110 -15.26 13.86 -0.30
N PHE A 111 -13.97 13.59 -0.33
CA PHE A 111 -13.19 13.23 0.85
C PHE A 111 -12.89 14.46 1.72
N GLN A 112 -13.48 14.51 2.90
CA GLN A 112 -13.29 15.58 3.88
C GLN A 112 -12.36 15.09 4.99
N PRO A 113 -11.27 15.81 5.31
CA PRO A 113 -10.36 15.42 6.37
C PRO A 113 -11.10 15.24 7.71
N GLY A 114 -11.05 14.02 8.26
CA GLY A 114 -11.62 13.62 9.53
C GLY A 114 -10.57 13.46 10.63
N ALA A 115 -10.73 12.43 11.46
CA ALA A 115 -9.80 12.11 12.53
C ALA A 115 -8.43 11.66 12.00
N GLU A 116 -7.38 11.98 12.76
CA GLU A 116 -5.99 11.62 12.46
C GLU A 116 -5.46 10.69 13.57
N TYR A 117 -4.93 9.53 13.17
CA TYR A 117 -4.37 8.53 14.07
C TYR A 117 -2.90 8.29 13.73
N GLN A 118 -1.99 8.97 14.46
CA GLN A 118 -0.55 8.76 14.31
C GLN A 118 -0.13 7.51 15.10
N THR A 119 -0.45 6.35 14.56
CA THR A 119 -0.18 5.07 15.21
C THR A 119 -0.16 3.93 14.19
N THR A 120 0.15 2.72 14.64
CA THR A 120 0.03 1.51 13.84
C THR A 120 -1.40 0.97 13.87
N VAL A 121 -1.76 0.10 12.93
CA VAL A 121 -3.11 -0.46 12.86
C VAL A 121 -3.46 -1.31 14.09
N GLN A 122 -2.49 -2.05 14.64
CA GLN A 122 -2.69 -2.88 15.83
C GLN A 122 -2.90 -2.05 17.12
N ASP A 123 -2.38 -0.84 17.13
CA ASP A 123 -2.43 0.07 18.29
C ASP A 123 -3.49 1.18 18.11
N LEU A 124 -4.32 1.08 17.08
CA LEU A 124 -5.39 2.05 16.82
C LEU A 124 -6.37 2.11 18.01
N ASP A 125 -6.44 3.25 18.67
CA ASP A 125 -7.40 3.53 19.74
C ASP A 125 -8.64 4.24 19.16
N ALA A 126 -9.64 3.44 18.77
CA ALA A 126 -10.93 3.92 18.27
C ALA A 126 -12.04 2.99 18.78
N PRO A 127 -13.24 3.47 19.08
CA PRO A 127 -14.35 2.60 19.49
C PRO A 127 -14.69 1.54 18.43
N ALA A 128 -15.25 0.40 18.82
CA ALA A 128 -15.79 -0.58 17.90
C ALA A 128 -16.84 0.06 16.97
N ASN A 129 -16.83 -0.33 15.69
CA ASN A 129 -17.75 0.19 14.67
C ASN A 129 -17.66 1.74 14.46
N SER A 130 -16.48 2.33 14.70
CA SER A 130 -16.26 3.77 14.47
C SER A 130 -16.29 4.15 13.00
N PHE A 131 -15.99 3.22 12.11
CA PHE A 131 -15.95 3.42 10.68
C PHE A 131 -16.95 2.53 9.96
N ASP A 132 -17.47 3.00 8.82
CA ASP A 132 -18.39 2.25 8.00
C ASP A 132 -17.66 1.39 6.99
N ILE A 133 -16.54 1.91 6.47
CA ILE A 133 -15.64 1.22 5.57
C ILE A 133 -14.19 1.58 5.91
N ALA A 134 -13.28 0.71 5.50
CA ALA A 134 -11.85 1.02 5.49
C ALA A 134 -11.21 0.54 4.21
N TRP A 135 -10.08 1.14 3.87
CA TRP A 135 -9.17 0.57 2.88
C TRP A 135 -7.72 0.58 3.33
N ALA A 136 -6.94 -0.36 2.80
CA ALA A 136 -5.50 -0.46 3.01
C ALA A 136 -4.86 -0.79 1.65
N THR A 137 -4.26 0.20 0.99
CA THR A 137 -3.73 0.04 -0.37
C THR A 137 -2.21 0.03 -0.37
N HIS A 138 -1.60 -1.12 -0.66
CA HIS A 138 -0.16 -1.34 -0.58
C HIS A 138 0.45 -1.03 0.80
N ALA A 139 -0.31 -1.29 1.87
CA ALA A 139 -0.09 -0.77 3.21
C ALA A 139 0.60 -1.76 4.17
N LEU A 140 0.38 -3.08 4.01
CA LEU A 140 0.67 -4.06 5.07
C LEU A 140 1.99 -4.81 4.89
N TYR A 141 2.83 -4.47 3.91
CA TYR A 141 4.05 -5.22 3.58
C TYR A 141 5.03 -5.34 4.75
N ALA A 142 5.29 -4.23 5.43
CA ALA A 142 6.23 -4.15 6.53
C ALA A 142 5.62 -4.51 7.90
N VAL A 143 4.33 -4.85 7.97
CA VAL A 143 3.71 -5.32 9.22
C VAL A 143 4.29 -6.69 9.56
N PRO A 144 4.93 -6.85 10.72
CA PRO A 144 5.51 -8.14 11.09
C PRO A 144 4.42 -9.23 11.18
N PRO A 145 4.71 -10.48 10.78
CA PRO A 145 3.72 -11.56 10.85
C PRO A 145 3.09 -11.74 12.24
N THR A 146 3.85 -11.44 13.30
CA THR A 146 3.37 -11.49 14.69
C THR A 146 2.35 -10.39 15.02
N ALA A 147 2.36 -9.28 14.31
CA ALA A 147 1.45 -8.15 14.50
C ALA A 147 0.28 -8.17 13.49
N LEU A 148 0.40 -8.89 12.37
CA LEU A 148 -0.61 -8.94 11.31
C LEU A 148 -1.99 -9.33 11.84
N LYS A 149 -2.06 -10.42 12.60
CA LYS A 149 -3.32 -10.90 13.21
C LYS A 149 -3.98 -9.85 14.09
N ALA A 150 -3.19 -9.20 14.96
CA ALA A 150 -3.71 -8.16 15.84
C ALA A 150 -4.23 -6.95 15.06
N GLY A 151 -3.49 -6.53 14.01
CA GLY A 151 -3.89 -5.44 13.14
C GLY A 151 -5.17 -5.72 12.36
N LEU A 152 -5.29 -6.90 11.75
CA LEU A 152 -6.50 -7.31 11.02
C LEU A 152 -7.72 -7.50 11.97
N ALA A 153 -7.51 -8.09 13.14
CA ALA A 153 -8.57 -8.19 14.14
C ALA A 153 -9.04 -6.81 14.59
N ARG A 154 -8.12 -5.86 14.75
CA ARG A 154 -8.47 -4.49 15.11
C ARG A 154 -9.26 -3.78 13.99
N LEU A 155 -8.88 -3.97 12.72
CA LEU A 155 -9.67 -3.44 11.61
C LEU A 155 -11.08 -4.00 11.58
N LEU A 156 -11.24 -5.31 11.76
CA LEU A 156 -12.56 -5.97 11.81
C LEU A 156 -13.41 -5.49 13.00
N ASP A 157 -12.81 -5.09 14.12
CA ASP A 157 -13.52 -4.54 15.27
C ASP A 157 -14.00 -3.10 15.07
N VAL A 158 -13.18 -2.24 14.45
CA VAL A 158 -13.51 -0.81 14.29
C VAL A 158 -14.34 -0.50 13.05
N VAL A 159 -14.44 -1.43 12.08
CA VAL A 159 -15.20 -1.27 10.83
C VAL A 159 -16.49 -2.07 10.90
N SER A 160 -17.63 -1.41 10.73
CA SER A 160 -18.96 -2.05 10.78
C SER A 160 -19.43 -2.64 9.46
N GLY A 161 -18.80 -2.27 8.35
CA GLY A 161 -19.17 -2.69 7.01
C GLY A 161 -18.04 -3.44 6.31
N GLU A 162 -17.48 -2.85 5.26
CA GLU A 162 -16.53 -3.53 4.38
C GLU A 162 -15.13 -2.98 4.52
N ILE A 163 -14.14 -3.86 4.54
CA ILE A 163 -12.71 -3.55 4.45
C ILE A 163 -12.23 -3.93 3.07
N PHE A 164 -11.62 -2.99 2.35
CA PHE A 164 -10.93 -3.23 1.08
C PHE A 164 -9.41 -3.22 1.30
N ILE A 165 -8.72 -4.28 0.85
CA ILE A 165 -7.26 -4.36 0.93
C ILE A 165 -6.72 -4.67 -0.47
N ALA A 166 -5.83 -3.81 -0.98
CA ALA A 166 -5.05 -4.09 -2.17
C ALA A 166 -3.62 -4.47 -1.77
N HIS A 167 -3.21 -5.70 -2.06
CA HIS A 167 -1.95 -6.23 -1.57
C HIS A 167 -1.30 -7.19 -2.57
N ALA A 168 0.03 -7.10 -2.75
CA ALA A 168 0.73 -7.91 -3.73
C ALA A 168 0.90 -9.36 -3.27
N TYR A 169 0.82 -10.29 -4.22
CA TYR A 169 1.13 -11.71 -4.02
C TYR A 169 2.63 -11.95 -3.85
N ALA A 170 2.99 -13.09 -3.28
CA ALA A 170 4.38 -13.48 -3.02
C ALA A 170 5.26 -13.53 -4.29
N ASP A 171 4.67 -13.75 -5.47
CA ASP A 171 5.33 -13.79 -6.77
C ASP A 171 5.42 -12.42 -7.47
N ALA A 172 4.75 -11.38 -6.98
CA ALA A 172 4.85 -10.03 -7.50
C ALA A 172 6.24 -9.42 -7.30
N HIS A 173 6.57 -8.40 -8.13
CA HIS A 173 7.89 -7.77 -8.12
C HIS A 173 8.32 -7.32 -6.72
N TYR A 174 7.49 -6.59 -5.98
CA TYR A 174 7.85 -6.05 -4.66
C TYR A 174 8.37 -7.13 -3.70
N LEU A 175 7.66 -8.25 -3.58
CA LEU A 175 8.02 -9.33 -2.65
C LEU A 175 9.16 -10.18 -3.19
N SER A 176 9.14 -10.49 -4.48
CA SER A 176 10.18 -11.27 -5.14
C SER A 176 11.52 -10.54 -5.10
N PHE A 177 11.52 -9.23 -5.40
CA PHE A 177 12.72 -8.42 -5.38
C PHE A 177 13.29 -8.28 -3.96
N GLN A 178 12.46 -7.96 -2.95
CA GLN A 178 12.91 -7.87 -1.55
C GLN A 178 13.57 -9.18 -1.10
N ARG A 179 12.93 -10.32 -1.34
CA ARG A 179 13.48 -11.63 -0.97
C ARG A 179 14.84 -11.89 -1.63
N LEU A 180 14.98 -11.60 -2.93
CA LEU A 180 16.23 -11.78 -3.66
C LEU A 180 17.30 -10.79 -3.22
N PHE A 181 16.93 -9.56 -2.91
CA PHE A 181 17.84 -8.55 -2.38
C PHE A 181 18.41 -8.96 -1.03
N LEU A 182 17.58 -9.39 -0.09
CA LEU A 182 18.03 -9.87 1.21
C LEU A 182 18.97 -11.07 1.09
N ALA A 183 18.68 -12.00 0.18
CA ALA A 183 19.56 -13.14 -0.10
C ALA A 183 20.88 -12.73 -0.75
N ALA A 184 20.86 -11.72 -1.65
CA ALA A 184 22.06 -11.26 -2.36
C ALA A 184 23.05 -10.53 -1.46
N PHE A 185 22.59 -9.91 -0.37
CA PHE A 185 23.39 -9.11 0.55
C PHE A 185 23.50 -9.71 1.96
N ASP A 186 23.29 -11.04 2.08
CA ASP A 186 23.41 -11.81 3.32
C ASP A 186 22.56 -11.26 4.49
N ARG A 187 21.36 -10.75 4.17
CA ARG A 187 20.41 -10.20 5.14
C ARG A 187 19.25 -11.16 5.42
N THR A 188 19.51 -12.45 5.43
CA THR A 188 18.46 -13.49 5.54
C THR A 188 17.81 -13.58 6.93
N ASP A 189 18.32 -12.86 7.89
CA ASP A 189 17.76 -12.68 9.23
C ASP A 189 16.74 -11.53 9.33
N GLU A 190 16.61 -10.71 8.27
CA GLU A 190 15.60 -9.66 8.21
C GLU A 190 14.21 -10.21 7.84
N THR A 191 13.18 -9.53 8.35
CA THR A 191 11.79 -9.94 8.12
C THR A 191 11.40 -9.75 6.65
N LEU A 192 10.90 -10.82 6.03
CA LEU A 192 10.32 -10.76 4.69
C LEU A 192 9.01 -9.97 4.72
N TYR A 193 8.67 -9.36 3.58
CA TYR A 193 7.37 -8.72 3.42
C TYR A 193 6.23 -9.72 3.54
N THR A 194 5.17 -9.28 4.22
CA THR A 194 3.91 -10.02 4.30
C THR A 194 3.26 -10.07 2.91
N PRO A 195 2.94 -11.25 2.36
CA PRO A 195 2.26 -11.37 1.07
C PRO A 195 0.72 -11.38 1.22
N ALA A 196 0.01 -11.17 0.11
CA ALA A 196 -1.45 -11.18 0.07
C ALA A 196 -2.06 -12.49 0.60
N GLU A 197 -1.41 -13.62 0.31
CA GLU A 197 -1.83 -14.94 0.78
C GLU A 197 -1.94 -14.98 2.31
N ALA A 198 -0.97 -14.41 3.02
CA ALA A 198 -0.97 -14.37 4.48
C ALA A 198 -2.10 -13.47 5.02
N VAL A 199 -2.36 -12.33 4.37
CA VAL A 199 -3.48 -11.44 4.73
C VAL A 199 -4.82 -12.14 4.55
N ILE A 200 -5.02 -12.82 3.43
CA ILE A 200 -6.25 -13.58 3.11
C ILE A 200 -6.47 -14.69 4.14
N ASP A 201 -5.44 -15.47 4.43
CA ASP A 201 -5.52 -16.59 5.36
C ASP A 201 -5.85 -16.12 6.79
N GLU A 202 -5.21 -15.03 7.23
CA GLU A 202 -5.48 -14.50 8.57
C GLU A 202 -6.87 -13.87 8.68
N LEU A 203 -7.38 -13.16 7.66
CA LEU A 203 -8.76 -12.67 7.64
C LEU A 203 -9.78 -13.80 7.76
N LYS A 204 -9.58 -14.89 7.00
CA LYS A 204 -10.43 -16.09 7.11
C LYS A 204 -10.33 -16.76 8.47
N ALA A 205 -9.13 -16.84 9.05
CA ALA A 205 -8.91 -17.39 10.38
C ALA A 205 -9.60 -16.56 11.49
N LEU A 206 -9.75 -15.25 11.27
CA LEU A 206 -10.51 -14.35 12.14
C LEU A 206 -12.04 -14.43 11.95
N GLY A 207 -12.50 -15.23 11.00
CA GLY A 207 -13.93 -15.48 10.74
C GLY A 207 -14.56 -14.51 9.76
N ALA A 208 -13.77 -13.68 9.07
CA ALA A 208 -14.28 -12.76 8.05
C ALA A 208 -14.74 -13.53 6.80
N GLU A 209 -15.84 -13.06 6.21
CA GLU A 209 -16.22 -13.41 4.84
C GLU A 209 -15.28 -12.66 3.88
N VAL A 210 -14.51 -13.39 3.07
CA VAL A 210 -13.44 -12.84 2.22
C VAL A 210 -13.72 -13.13 0.76
N GLU A 211 -13.81 -12.09 -0.04
CA GLU A 211 -13.84 -12.15 -1.51
C GLU A 211 -12.50 -11.63 -2.07
N VAL A 212 -11.97 -12.29 -3.10
CA VAL A 212 -10.69 -11.93 -3.71
C VAL A 212 -10.85 -11.86 -5.22
N ASN A 213 -10.43 -10.72 -5.79
CA ASN A 213 -10.24 -10.52 -7.21
C ASN A 213 -8.78 -10.18 -7.47
N ASP A 214 -8.27 -10.43 -8.68
CA ASP A 214 -6.87 -10.18 -9.01
C ASP A 214 -6.75 -9.10 -10.10
N ILE A 215 -5.73 -8.27 -10.01
CA ILE A 215 -5.21 -7.48 -11.13
C ILE A 215 -3.74 -7.79 -11.37
N ALA A 216 -3.33 -7.71 -12.64
CA ALA A 216 -1.94 -7.84 -13.03
C ALA A 216 -1.56 -6.69 -13.97
N TYR A 217 -0.41 -6.10 -13.75
CA TYR A 217 0.12 -4.99 -14.54
C TYR A 217 1.65 -4.94 -14.43
N GLU A 218 2.27 -4.02 -15.17
CA GLU A 218 3.71 -3.81 -15.11
C GLU A 218 4.00 -2.34 -14.78
N ASN A 219 4.88 -2.13 -13.81
CA ASN A 219 5.58 -0.86 -13.64
C ASN A 219 6.78 -0.85 -14.56
N GLY A 220 7.22 0.31 -15.03
CA GLY A 220 8.36 0.32 -15.94
C GLY A 220 8.97 1.69 -16.17
N ALA A 221 10.15 1.64 -16.80
CA ALA A 221 10.92 2.81 -17.19
C ALA A 221 11.71 2.52 -18.47
N ALA A 222 12.13 3.55 -19.20
CA ALA A 222 13.07 3.40 -20.30
C ALA A 222 14.44 2.94 -19.79
N LEU A 223 15.22 2.23 -20.61
CA LEU A 223 16.53 1.69 -20.19
C LEU A 223 17.53 2.76 -19.75
N ASP A 224 17.42 3.97 -20.25
CA ASP A 224 18.26 5.11 -19.92
C ASP A 224 17.84 5.85 -18.63
N GLN A 225 16.65 5.56 -18.09
CA GLN A 225 16.15 6.13 -16.82
C GLN A 225 16.73 5.41 -15.60
N ARG A 226 18.05 5.18 -15.58
CA ARG A 226 18.71 4.38 -14.53
C ARG A 226 18.54 4.95 -13.13
N ASP A 227 18.56 6.27 -12.98
CA ASP A 227 18.41 6.92 -11.67
C ASP A 227 17.00 6.72 -11.10
N ALA A 228 15.97 6.78 -11.94
CA ALA A 228 14.59 6.50 -11.53
C ALA A 228 14.43 5.01 -11.12
N VAL A 229 15.05 4.10 -11.89
CA VAL A 229 15.04 2.66 -11.57
C VAL A 229 15.79 2.37 -10.28
N GLU A 230 16.95 3.00 -10.05
CA GLU A 230 17.70 2.86 -8.80
C GLU A 230 16.84 3.30 -7.60
N GLY A 231 16.28 4.51 -7.64
CA GLY A 231 15.43 5.01 -6.58
C GLY A 231 14.19 4.15 -6.34
N TYR A 232 13.58 3.62 -7.41
CA TYR A 232 12.46 2.69 -7.29
C TYR A 232 12.86 1.38 -6.59
N LEU A 233 13.95 0.74 -7.01
CA LEU A 233 14.42 -0.51 -6.43
C LEU A 233 14.90 -0.35 -4.98
N GLN A 234 15.61 0.73 -4.68
CA GLN A 234 16.03 1.08 -3.33
C GLN A 234 14.83 1.22 -2.39
N ARG A 235 13.76 1.88 -2.86
CA ARG A 235 12.54 2.04 -2.08
C ARG A 235 11.78 0.73 -1.91
N CYS A 236 11.81 -0.18 -2.88
CA CYS A 236 11.21 -1.51 -2.75
C CYS A 236 11.80 -2.32 -1.59
N VAL A 237 12.97 -1.96 -1.07
CA VAL A 237 13.66 -2.65 0.03
C VAL A 237 13.98 -1.74 1.21
N PHE A 238 13.56 -0.48 1.17
CA PHE A 238 13.89 0.55 2.16
C PHE A 238 15.40 0.63 2.44
N ASP A 239 16.22 0.64 1.38
CA ASP A 239 17.68 0.74 1.47
C ASP A 239 18.26 1.54 0.30
N GLU A 240 18.69 2.76 0.58
CA GLU A 240 19.31 3.68 -0.38
C GLU A 240 20.84 3.53 -0.48
N THR A 241 21.43 2.61 0.31
CA THR A 241 22.89 2.48 0.37
C THR A 241 23.45 1.58 -0.73
N VAL A 242 22.60 0.79 -1.41
CA VAL A 242 22.99 -0.12 -2.47
C VAL A 242 22.63 0.46 -3.83
N SER A 243 23.63 0.75 -4.68
CA SER A 243 23.39 1.27 -6.03
C SER A 243 22.85 0.23 -6.99
N LEU A 244 22.19 0.68 -8.07
CA LEU A 244 21.72 -0.21 -9.14
C LEU A 244 22.88 -1.03 -9.74
N GLU A 245 24.07 -0.42 -9.93
CA GLU A 245 25.24 -1.13 -10.43
C GLU A 245 25.64 -2.28 -9.48
N THR A 246 25.60 -2.04 -8.17
CA THR A 246 25.86 -3.08 -7.15
C THR A 246 24.83 -4.18 -7.16
N MET A 247 23.54 -3.83 -7.33
CA MET A 247 22.45 -4.81 -7.47
C MET A 247 22.62 -5.66 -8.73
N GLU A 248 22.96 -5.04 -9.86
CA GLU A 248 23.21 -5.72 -11.14
C GLU A 248 24.44 -6.65 -11.11
N ALA A 249 25.44 -6.32 -10.30
CA ALA A 249 26.64 -7.15 -10.12
C ALA A 249 26.44 -8.32 -9.16
N ALA A 250 25.39 -8.33 -8.33
CA ALA A 250 25.10 -9.38 -7.39
C ALA A 250 24.50 -10.62 -8.10
N PRO A 251 25.16 -11.81 -8.06
CA PRO A 251 24.75 -12.95 -8.90
C PRO A 251 23.29 -13.38 -8.73
N VAL A 252 22.73 -13.28 -7.54
CA VAL A 252 21.34 -13.62 -7.25
C VAL A 252 20.38 -12.64 -7.93
N LEU A 253 20.72 -11.35 -8.00
CA LEU A 253 19.89 -10.30 -8.60
C LEU A 253 20.12 -10.15 -10.09
N THR A 254 21.32 -10.48 -10.61
CA THR A 254 21.66 -10.31 -12.04
C THR A 254 20.61 -10.94 -12.96
N ALA A 255 20.33 -12.24 -12.78
CA ALA A 255 19.37 -12.95 -13.62
C ALA A 255 17.95 -12.38 -13.50
N TYR A 256 17.55 -11.95 -12.31
CA TYR A 256 16.25 -11.33 -12.09
C TYR A 256 16.13 -9.97 -12.78
N LEU A 257 17.12 -9.09 -12.60
CA LEU A 257 17.12 -7.76 -13.21
C LEU A 257 17.29 -7.82 -14.74
N GLU A 258 18.01 -8.81 -15.27
CA GLU A 258 18.06 -9.07 -16.71
C GLU A 258 16.69 -9.49 -17.26
N ALA A 259 15.94 -10.33 -16.54
CA ALA A 259 14.57 -10.69 -16.91
C ALA A 259 13.61 -9.47 -16.87
N CYS A 260 13.87 -8.51 -15.99
CA CYS A 260 13.11 -7.26 -15.95
C CYS A 260 13.42 -6.30 -17.12
N ARG A 261 14.45 -6.57 -17.93
CA ARG A 261 14.81 -5.77 -19.13
C ARG A 261 14.25 -6.40 -20.39
N ALA A 262 12.97 -6.26 -20.62
CA ALA A 262 12.30 -6.82 -21.78
C ALA A 262 11.96 -5.73 -22.83
N ASN A 263 12.14 -6.05 -24.12
CA ASN A 263 11.70 -5.19 -25.22
C ASN A 263 12.23 -3.73 -25.16
N GLY A 264 13.47 -3.54 -24.70
CA GLY A 264 14.10 -2.23 -24.65
C GLY A 264 13.61 -1.32 -23.51
N ALA A 265 13.00 -1.86 -22.48
CA ALA A 265 12.54 -1.15 -21.30
C ALA A 265 12.69 -2.01 -20.02
N TRP A 266 12.73 -1.35 -18.89
CA TRP A 266 12.51 -1.99 -17.59
C TRP A 266 11.05 -2.32 -17.42
N ARG A 267 10.74 -3.53 -16.92
CA ARG A 267 9.39 -4.01 -16.64
C ARG A 267 9.37 -4.78 -15.34
N PHE A 268 8.57 -4.32 -14.41
CA PHE A 268 8.41 -4.89 -13.08
C PHE A 268 6.98 -5.42 -12.93
N ALA A 269 6.84 -6.73 -13.11
CA ALA A 269 5.53 -7.37 -13.10
C ALA A 269 4.90 -7.35 -11.70
N GLN A 270 3.71 -6.82 -11.60
CA GLN A 270 2.90 -6.81 -10.39
C GLN A 270 1.69 -7.73 -10.55
N ARG A 271 1.37 -8.43 -9.47
CA ARG A 271 0.13 -9.16 -9.30
C ARG A 271 -0.42 -8.83 -7.93
N VAL A 272 -1.62 -8.27 -7.88
CA VAL A 272 -2.21 -7.68 -6.69
C VAL A 272 -3.58 -8.30 -6.43
N ALA A 273 -3.79 -8.79 -5.21
CA ALA A 273 -5.08 -9.21 -4.71
C ALA A 273 -5.89 -7.97 -4.31
N LEU A 274 -7.11 -7.90 -4.81
CA LEU A 274 -8.15 -6.96 -4.39
C LEU A 274 -9.06 -7.72 -3.41
N ILE A 275 -8.79 -7.59 -2.14
CA ILE A 275 -9.42 -8.34 -1.06
C ILE A 275 -10.55 -7.48 -0.48
N THR A 276 -11.74 -8.04 -0.44
CA THR A 276 -12.88 -7.47 0.29
C THR A 276 -13.19 -8.36 1.47
N ALA A 277 -13.29 -7.79 2.67
CA ALA A 277 -13.55 -8.53 3.90
C ALA A 277 -14.64 -7.86 4.74
N LYS A 278 -15.48 -8.65 5.40
CA LYS A 278 -16.51 -8.22 6.36
C LYS A 278 -16.78 -9.30 7.40
N LEU A 279 -17.24 -8.90 8.61
CA LEU A 279 -17.73 -9.84 9.62
C LEU A 279 -19.21 -10.16 9.42
#